data_c4a1a8a51c02737949ecbc75e92e3c3d
#
_entry.id   c4a1a8a51c02737949ecbc75e92e3c3d
#
_cell.length_a   1.000
_cell.length_b   1.000
_cell.length_c   1.000
_cell.angle_alpha   90.00
_cell.angle_beta   90.00
_cell.angle_gamma   90.00
#
_symmetry.space_group_name_H-M   'P 1'
#
loop_
_entity.id
_entity.type
_entity.pdbx_description
1 polymer ?
#
loop_
_entity_poly.entity_id
_entity_poly.type
_entity_poly.pdbx_seq_one_letter_code
_entity_poly.pdbx_strand_id
1 'polypeptide(L)'
;MLGKPPAATETVVEQKVRVASFHLGNGRVELLEATEADSPIARFIAKRGAGIHHLALSVHDLPGTLRALEANGMRLIDRAPRAGAERERIAFLHLSSTAGVLIELIEAT
;
A
#
# COMPACT_ATOMS: atom_id res chain seq x y z
N MET A 1 -11.26 11.50 -11.43
CA MET A 1 -11.99 10.68 -10.47
C MET A 1 -12.89 11.57 -9.63
N LEU A 2 -14.14 11.21 -9.53
CA LEU A 2 -15.15 11.99 -8.81
C LEU A 2 -15.23 13.46 -9.25
N GLY A 3 -15.01 13.73 -10.52
CA GLY A 3 -15.04 15.07 -11.07
C GLY A 3 -13.88 15.97 -10.70
N LYS A 4 -12.85 15.43 -10.04
CA LYS A 4 -11.68 16.20 -9.62
C LYS A 4 -10.43 15.78 -10.39
N PRO A 5 -9.55 16.73 -10.77
CA PRO A 5 -8.25 16.35 -11.31
C PRO A 5 -7.38 15.76 -10.20
N PRO A 6 -6.33 14.99 -10.56
CA PRO A 6 -5.40 14.48 -9.54
C PRO A 6 -4.69 15.64 -8.85
N ALA A 7 -4.46 15.50 -7.54
CA ALA A 7 -3.68 16.45 -6.75
C ALA A 7 -2.21 16.41 -7.16
N ALA A 8 -1.72 15.24 -7.57
CA ALA A 8 -0.35 15.04 -8.03
C ALA A 8 -0.28 13.84 -8.96
N THR A 9 0.66 13.88 -9.89
CA THR A 9 0.99 12.73 -10.75
C THR A 9 2.50 12.57 -10.70
N GLU A 10 2.96 11.34 -10.47
CA GLU A 10 4.38 11.05 -10.28
C GLU A 10 4.74 9.74 -10.97
N THR A 11 5.94 9.68 -11.56
CA THR A 11 6.46 8.44 -12.11
C THR A 11 7.57 7.93 -11.19
N VAL A 12 7.39 6.73 -10.66
CA VAL A 12 8.40 6.06 -9.84
C VAL A 12 9.16 5.09 -10.75
N VAL A 13 10.29 5.55 -11.26
CA VAL A 13 11.05 4.85 -12.29
C VAL A 13 11.52 3.46 -11.84
N GLU A 14 12.01 3.34 -10.60
CA GLU A 14 12.51 2.08 -10.07
C GLU A 14 11.42 1.01 -9.99
N GLN A 15 10.18 1.43 -9.78
CA GLN A 15 9.05 0.51 -9.68
C GLN A 15 8.26 0.41 -10.99
N LYS A 16 8.64 1.19 -11.99
CA LYS A 16 8.01 1.20 -13.31
C LYS A 16 6.51 1.44 -13.21
N VAL A 17 6.14 2.46 -12.44
CA VAL A 17 4.76 2.82 -12.17
C VAL A 17 4.56 4.33 -12.25
N ARG A 18 3.40 4.73 -12.78
CA ARG A 18 2.93 6.10 -12.70
C ARG A 18 1.77 6.14 -11.72
N VAL A 19 1.82 7.10 -10.80
CA VAL A 19 0.86 7.24 -9.71
C VAL A 19 0.12 8.56 -9.86
N ALA A 20 -1.21 8.51 -9.88
CA ALA A 20 -2.05 9.70 -9.80
C ALA A 20 -2.74 9.69 -8.43
N SER A 21 -2.50 10.73 -7.64
CA SER A 21 -3.01 10.84 -6.27
C SER A 21 -4.21 11.77 -6.20
N PHE A 22 -5.23 11.37 -5.47
CA PHE A 22 -6.46 12.15 -5.24
C PHE A 22 -6.70 12.24 -3.73
N HIS A 23 -6.92 13.45 -3.23
CA HIS A 23 -7.25 13.64 -1.82
C HIS A 23 -8.75 13.54 -1.60
N LEU A 24 -9.18 12.70 -0.67
CA LEU A 24 -10.57 12.48 -0.31
C LEU A 24 -10.71 12.59 1.22
N GLY A 25 -11.10 13.74 1.73
CA GLY A 25 -11.16 13.97 3.17
C GLY A 25 -9.81 13.76 3.83
N ASN A 26 -9.73 12.88 4.81
CA ASN A 26 -8.47 12.55 5.50
C ASN A 26 -7.69 11.44 4.80
N GLY A 27 -8.25 10.90 3.73
CA GLY A 27 -7.63 9.80 3.00
C GLY A 27 -7.11 10.21 1.65
N ARG A 28 -6.50 9.25 0.98
CA ARG A 28 -5.95 9.43 -0.36
C ARG A 28 -6.21 8.16 -1.17
N VAL A 29 -6.63 8.37 -2.42
CA VAL A 29 -6.71 7.28 -3.39
C VAL A 29 -5.62 7.48 -4.41
N GLU A 30 -4.87 6.43 -4.70
CA GLU A 30 -3.83 6.43 -5.72
C GLU A 30 -4.21 5.47 -6.83
N LEU A 31 -4.23 5.97 -8.06
CA LEU A 31 -4.40 5.14 -9.23
C LEU A 31 -3.01 4.82 -9.76
N LEU A 32 -2.76 3.53 -9.97
CA LEU A 32 -1.45 3.04 -10.41
C LEU A 32 -1.53 2.53 -11.83
N GLU A 33 -0.57 2.96 -12.66
CA GLU A 33 -0.46 2.52 -14.04
C GLU A 33 0.98 2.03 -14.27
N ALA A 34 1.11 0.82 -14.83
CA ALA A 34 2.43 0.30 -15.18
C ALA A 34 3.00 1.10 -16.34
N THR A 35 4.28 1.47 -16.25
CA THR A 35 4.99 2.16 -17.34
C THR A 35 5.75 1.17 -18.23
N GLU A 36 5.93 -0.08 -17.77
CA GLU A 36 6.62 -1.12 -18.53
C GLU A 36 5.98 -2.47 -18.25
N ALA A 37 6.12 -3.38 -19.20
CA ALA A 37 5.45 -4.70 -19.12
C ALA A 37 5.94 -5.56 -17.94
N ASP A 38 7.17 -5.34 -17.46
CA ASP A 38 7.73 -6.10 -16.34
C ASP A 38 7.54 -5.41 -14.99
N SER A 39 6.71 -4.37 -14.93
CA SER A 39 6.34 -3.72 -13.69
C SER A 39 5.59 -4.68 -12.75
N PRO A 40 5.79 -4.59 -11.41
CA PRO A 40 4.95 -5.34 -10.47
C PRO A 40 3.45 -5.08 -10.66
N ILE A 41 3.07 -3.85 -11.03
CA ILE A 41 1.67 -3.51 -11.30
C ILE A 41 1.17 -4.19 -12.58
N ALA A 42 2.01 -4.25 -13.62
CA ALA A 42 1.64 -4.97 -14.85
C ALA A 42 1.40 -6.45 -14.56
N ARG A 43 2.26 -7.06 -13.73
CA ARG A 43 2.09 -8.46 -13.33
C ARG A 43 0.83 -8.68 -12.49
N PHE A 44 0.53 -7.74 -11.59
CA PHE A 44 -0.70 -7.79 -10.80
C PHE A 44 -1.94 -7.77 -11.71
N ILE A 45 -2.00 -6.84 -12.67
CA ILE A 45 -3.13 -6.69 -13.57
C ILE A 45 -3.26 -7.94 -14.48
N ALA A 46 -2.14 -8.46 -14.98
CA ALA A 46 -2.17 -9.65 -15.81
C ALA A 46 -2.70 -10.87 -15.06
N LYS A 47 -2.43 -10.96 -13.75
CA LYS A 47 -2.81 -12.12 -12.94
C LYS A 47 -4.21 -11.98 -12.33
N ARG A 48 -4.60 -10.78 -11.92
CA ARG A 48 -5.84 -10.54 -11.15
C ARG A 48 -6.81 -9.57 -11.81
N GLY A 49 -6.43 -8.95 -12.92
CA GLY A 49 -7.22 -7.87 -13.52
C GLY A 49 -7.05 -6.56 -12.75
N ALA A 50 -7.69 -5.52 -13.25
CA ALA A 50 -7.71 -4.23 -12.58
C ALA A 50 -8.48 -4.34 -11.27
N GLY A 51 -8.01 -3.69 -10.22
CA GLY A 51 -8.66 -3.72 -8.93
C GLY A 51 -7.81 -3.10 -7.85
N ILE A 52 -8.20 -3.31 -6.60
CA ILE A 52 -7.45 -2.80 -5.44
C ILE A 52 -6.14 -3.56 -5.31
N HIS A 53 -5.04 -2.83 -5.35
CA HIS A 53 -3.71 -3.40 -5.15
C HIS A 53 -3.39 -3.53 -3.66
N HIS A 54 -3.59 -2.47 -2.90
CA HIS A 54 -3.38 -2.50 -1.45
C HIS A 54 -4.14 -1.38 -0.75
N LEU A 55 -4.31 -1.54 0.55
CA LEU A 55 -4.81 -0.51 1.46
C LEU A 55 -3.69 -0.15 2.42
N ALA A 56 -3.53 1.13 2.71
CA ALA A 56 -2.57 1.59 3.70
C ALA A 56 -3.33 2.24 4.87
N LEU A 57 -2.99 1.85 6.09
CA LEU A 57 -3.62 2.36 7.31
C LEU A 57 -2.55 2.95 8.22
N SER A 58 -2.81 4.13 8.76
CA SER A 58 -1.92 4.77 9.73
C SER A 58 -2.17 4.25 11.12
N VAL A 59 -1.10 3.93 11.85
CA VAL A 59 -1.17 3.52 13.25
C VAL A 59 -0.15 4.33 14.06
N HIS A 60 -0.42 4.57 15.35
CA HIS A 60 0.46 5.38 16.16
C HIS A 60 1.66 4.62 16.72
N ASP A 61 1.49 3.34 17.04
CA ASP A 61 2.56 2.49 17.59
C ASP A 61 2.67 1.25 16.73
N LEU A 62 3.48 1.32 15.70
CA LEU A 62 3.61 0.21 14.76
C LEU A 62 4.14 -1.08 15.42
N PRO A 63 5.23 -1.05 16.21
CA PRO A 63 5.69 -2.26 16.87
C PRO A 63 4.62 -2.88 17.78
N GLY A 64 3.93 -2.07 18.55
CA GLY A 64 2.86 -2.55 19.44
C GLY A 64 1.67 -3.11 18.68
N THR A 65 1.30 -2.46 17.57
CA THR A 65 0.23 -2.94 16.72
C THR A 65 0.57 -4.31 16.12
N LEU A 66 1.80 -4.48 15.64
CA LEU A 66 2.23 -5.76 15.07
C LEU A 66 2.19 -6.88 16.12
N ARG A 67 2.66 -6.60 17.34
CA ARG A 67 2.58 -7.59 18.42
C ARG A 67 1.15 -7.98 18.76
N ALA A 68 0.25 -7.00 18.80
CA ALA A 68 -1.16 -7.26 19.10
C ALA A 68 -1.83 -8.09 18.00
N LEU A 69 -1.56 -7.78 16.75
CA LEU A 69 -2.13 -8.52 15.62
C LEU A 69 -1.63 -9.97 15.60
N GLU A 70 -0.33 -10.18 15.82
CA GLU A 70 0.23 -11.51 15.85
C GLU A 70 -0.33 -12.31 17.03
N ALA A 71 -0.48 -11.69 18.20
CA ALA A 71 -1.07 -12.33 19.36
C ALA A 71 -2.53 -12.74 19.13
N ASN A 72 -3.23 -12.05 18.24
CA ASN A 72 -4.62 -12.39 17.87
C ASN A 72 -4.70 -13.34 16.67
N GLY A 73 -3.58 -13.93 16.26
CA GLY A 73 -3.57 -14.97 15.25
C GLY A 73 -3.40 -14.49 13.82
N MET A 74 -3.16 -13.20 13.60
CA MET A 74 -2.91 -12.70 12.25
C MET A 74 -1.48 -13.01 11.81
N ARG A 75 -1.34 -13.41 10.56
CA ARG A 75 -0.03 -13.63 9.97
C ARG A 75 0.52 -12.32 9.43
N LEU A 76 1.79 -12.07 9.71
CA LEU A 76 2.49 -10.86 9.28
C LEU A 76 3.52 -11.23 8.21
N ILE A 77 3.65 -10.36 7.19
CA ILE A 77 4.82 -10.43 6.30
C ILE A 77 6.01 -9.87 7.05
N ASP A 78 5.82 -8.71 7.71
CA ASP A 78 6.86 -8.06 8.48
C ASP A 78 6.51 -8.14 9.97
N ARG A 79 7.35 -8.78 10.77
CA ARG A 79 7.17 -8.86 12.22
C ARG A 79 7.72 -7.63 12.93
N ALA A 80 8.56 -6.87 12.24
CA ALA A 80 9.13 -5.63 12.73
C ALA A 80 9.03 -4.58 11.64
N PRO A 81 8.95 -3.30 12.02
CA PRO A 81 8.91 -2.23 11.03
C PRO A 81 10.12 -2.23 10.10
N ARG A 82 9.89 -1.87 8.86
CA ARG A 82 10.95 -1.64 7.88
C ARG A 82 10.79 -0.27 7.25
N ALA A 83 11.84 0.19 6.57
CA ALA A 83 11.81 1.48 5.90
C ALA A 83 10.85 1.46 4.72
N GLY A 84 10.00 2.46 4.65
CA GLY A 84 9.12 2.72 3.51
C GLY A 84 9.57 3.98 2.79
N ALA A 85 8.65 4.53 1.98
CA ALA A 85 8.90 5.79 1.29
C ALA A 85 8.99 6.94 2.29
N GLU A 86 9.76 7.99 1.93
CA GLU A 86 9.81 9.25 2.68
C GLU A 86 10.11 9.08 4.18
N ARG A 87 11.01 8.16 4.53
CA ARG A 87 11.42 7.87 5.91
C ARG A 87 10.32 7.29 6.77
N GLU A 88 9.24 6.84 6.18
CA GLU A 88 8.18 6.17 6.92
C GLU A 88 8.66 4.81 7.44
N ARG A 89 8.08 4.39 8.56
CA ARG A 89 8.21 3.02 9.05
C ARG A 89 6.94 2.30 8.68
N ILE A 90 7.08 1.16 8.02
CA ILE A 90 5.94 0.40 7.51
C ILE A 90 6.06 -1.08 7.84
N ALA A 91 4.95 -1.79 7.72
CA ALA A 91 4.92 -3.24 7.77
C ALA A 91 3.72 -3.75 6.99
N PHE A 92 3.88 -4.91 6.35
CA PHE A 92 2.79 -5.53 5.60
C PHE A 92 2.22 -6.72 6.33
N LEU A 93 0.90 -6.87 6.24
CA LEU A 93 0.18 -8.05 6.71
C LEU A 93 0.12 -9.09 5.61
N HIS A 94 0.11 -10.37 6.00
CA HIS A 94 0.04 -11.46 5.03
C HIS A 94 -1.37 -11.57 4.44
N LEU A 95 -1.44 -11.80 3.13
CA LEU A 95 -2.71 -11.89 2.40
C LEU A 95 -3.68 -12.92 2.98
N SER A 96 -3.16 -14.00 3.57
CA SER A 96 -4.02 -15.05 4.15
C SER A 96 -4.85 -14.55 5.33
N SER A 97 -4.43 -13.48 6.00
CA SER A 97 -5.15 -12.91 7.14
C SER A 97 -6.02 -11.71 6.78
N THR A 98 -6.02 -11.29 5.51
CA THR A 98 -6.69 -10.06 5.06
C THR A 98 -7.61 -10.29 3.87
N ALA A 99 -8.11 -11.52 3.70
CA ALA A 99 -9.01 -11.90 2.62
C ALA A 99 -8.42 -11.60 1.21
N GLY A 100 -7.10 -11.70 1.08
CA GLY A 100 -6.42 -11.53 -0.19
C GLY A 100 -6.09 -10.09 -0.57
N VAL A 101 -6.38 -9.12 0.28
CA VAL A 101 -6.01 -7.71 0.04
C VAL A 101 -4.71 -7.40 0.78
N LEU A 102 -3.72 -6.89 0.08
CA LEU A 102 -2.47 -6.47 0.73
C LEU A 102 -2.74 -5.25 1.60
N ILE A 103 -2.42 -5.37 2.88
CA ILE A 103 -2.58 -4.26 3.82
C ILE A 103 -1.22 -3.81 4.31
N GLU A 104 -0.95 -2.52 4.13
CA GLU A 104 0.24 -1.84 4.62
C GLU A 104 -0.11 -1.03 5.86
N LEU A 105 0.67 -1.19 6.93
CA LEU A 105 0.56 -0.34 8.10
C LEU A 105 1.68 0.68 8.07
N ILE A 106 1.33 1.94 8.28
CA ILE A 106 2.28 3.05 8.26
C ILE A 106 2.27 3.70 9.63
N GLU A 107 3.46 3.87 10.22
CA GLU A 107 3.54 4.53 11.52
C GLU A 107 3.29 6.02 11.37
N ALA A 108 2.27 6.53 12.06
CA ALA A 108 1.95 7.95 12.07
C ALA A 108 3.03 8.72 12.85
N THR A 109 3.38 9.89 12.34
CA THR A 109 4.35 10.77 13.00
C THR A 109 3.67 11.70 13.98
#